data_a8706206f14568cc445db710713a68a0
#
_entry.id   a8706206f14568cc445db710713a68a0
#
_cell.length_a   1.000
_cell.length_b   1.000
_cell.length_c   1.000
_cell.angle_alpha   90.00
_cell.angle_beta   90.00
_cell.angle_gamma   90.00
#
_symmetry.space_group_name_H-M   'P 1'
#
loop_
_entity.id
_entity.type
_entity.pdbx_description
1 polymer ?
#
loop_
_entity_poly.entity_id
_entity_poly.type
_entity_poly.pdbx_seq_one_letter_code
_entity_poly.pdbx_strand_id
1 'polypeptide(L)'
;EIIPAMLRNPKLGGLSNEDISIDEDANPDWNEWMEESGVKDKLMEMTELQMEGADVYMSTFSNLKSYPFFRDIANWFRPFRTDIPGIVDDTLTKSTIGRAITDSSVFCNSDKYSFCFTFSQIPESQRDMLVGQIEGANELDEIEKKEKQKLKGNAKFEVLAKQYIQDLYRFFKLFSRRHEFTDMFAKDVLFLHYNTLSKLIESNSTRRNIAEYLLKKRYYAESAEILSALENSYSPADIDYQFYQKLGYAYQRCNNYKEAIESYNRSDILRPDNLWTMRHLAQCYRLTGQPDEALQMLLAIESADPDNMTLQMQIGQCYVEQEKYSQALARFHKVEYIQPDSVKAWRAIAWCAFLSGNREKSIEYYDRLCTASSPSAQDYLNSGHLYWVIGEIENAISSYRKCVELIGIDSFITELDKDFHILKKNGVTETDYPIMLDLVR
;
A
#
# COMPACT_ATOMS: atom_id res chain seq x y z
N GLU A 1 -8.39 8.73 6.99
CA GLU A 1 -7.55 9.67 6.19
C GLU A 1 -7.94 9.71 4.72
N ILE A 2 -8.51 8.65 4.13
CA ILE A 2 -8.92 8.62 2.71
C ILE A 2 -10.16 9.47 2.47
N ILE A 3 -11.19 9.38 3.33
CA ILE A 3 -12.43 10.16 3.19
C ILE A 3 -12.18 11.67 3.29
N PRO A 4 -11.38 12.20 4.23
CA PRO A 4 -11.03 13.62 4.26
C PRO A 4 -10.19 14.07 3.05
N ALA A 5 -9.35 13.22 2.47
CA ALA A 5 -8.60 13.54 1.26
C ALA A 5 -9.50 13.59 0.02
N MET A 6 -10.46 12.68 -0.10
CA MET A 6 -11.48 12.70 -1.17
C MET A 6 -12.40 13.92 -1.08
N LEU A 7 -12.80 14.32 0.13
CA LEU A 7 -13.65 15.50 0.34
C LEU A 7 -12.92 16.83 0.10
N ARG A 8 -11.58 16.84 0.16
CA ARG A 8 -10.77 18.05 -0.11
C ARG A 8 -10.43 18.24 -1.60
N ASN A 9 -10.67 17.23 -2.43
CA ASN A 9 -10.39 17.33 -3.85
C ASN A 9 -11.71 17.51 -4.64
N PRO A 10 -12.04 18.75 -5.08
CA PRO A 10 -13.32 19.03 -5.77
C PRO A 10 -13.48 18.32 -7.12
N LYS A 11 -12.42 17.69 -7.65
CA LYS A 11 -12.46 16.90 -8.88
C LYS A 11 -12.96 15.46 -8.66
N LEU A 12 -12.99 14.96 -7.41
CA LEU A 12 -13.44 13.61 -7.10
C LEU A 12 -14.92 13.52 -6.66
N GLY A 13 -15.54 14.64 -6.33
CA GLY A 13 -16.95 14.69 -5.88
C GLY A 13 -18.00 14.58 -6.99
N GLY A 14 -17.62 14.39 -8.24
CA GLY A 14 -18.51 14.32 -9.39
C GLY A 14 -18.35 13.11 -10.30
N LEU A 15 -17.55 12.12 -9.90
CA LEU A 15 -17.29 10.92 -10.70
C LEU A 15 -18.43 9.91 -10.52
N SER A 16 -19.13 9.59 -11.59
CA SER A 16 -20.04 8.44 -11.66
C SER A 16 -19.24 7.15 -11.67
N ASN A 17 -19.87 6.03 -11.27
CA ASN A 17 -19.23 4.70 -11.25
C ASN A 17 -18.72 4.22 -12.63
N GLU A 18 -19.09 4.89 -13.71
CA GLU A 18 -18.64 4.61 -15.08
C GLU A 18 -17.31 5.31 -15.41
N ASP A 19 -16.93 6.35 -14.63
CA ASP A 19 -15.70 7.13 -14.86
C ASP A 19 -14.47 6.56 -14.10
N ILE A 20 -14.65 5.53 -13.28
CA ILE A 20 -13.55 4.84 -12.60
C ILE A 20 -13.10 3.62 -13.43
N SER A 21 -12.92 3.79 -14.71
CA SER A 21 -11.95 2.99 -15.45
C SER A 21 -10.58 3.54 -15.05
N ILE A 22 -9.88 2.85 -14.16
CA ILE A 22 -8.48 3.13 -13.85
C ILE A 22 -7.72 2.81 -15.14
N ASP A 23 -7.60 3.80 -15.99
CA ASP A 23 -6.68 3.77 -17.12
C ASP A 23 -5.27 3.84 -16.51
N GLU A 24 -4.67 2.67 -16.33
CA GLU A 24 -3.35 2.52 -15.69
C GLU A 24 -2.28 3.32 -16.43
N ASP A 25 -2.53 3.70 -17.67
CA ASP A 25 -1.62 4.47 -18.50
C ASP A 25 -1.81 6.00 -18.41
N ALA A 26 -2.91 6.48 -17.82
CA ALA A 26 -3.26 7.90 -17.88
C ALA A 26 -2.51 8.79 -16.87
N ASN A 27 -2.00 8.26 -15.76
CA ASN A 27 -1.21 9.03 -14.79
C ASN A 27 -0.28 8.12 -13.95
N PRO A 28 0.96 7.88 -14.40
CA PRO A 28 1.91 6.99 -13.71
C PRO A 28 2.22 7.41 -12.27
N ASP A 29 2.34 8.72 -12.00
CA ASP A 29 2.66 9.24 -10.67
C ASP A 29 1.53 9.01 -9.66
N TRP A 30 0.28 9.07 -10.11
CA TRP A 30 -0.88 8.78 -9.27
C TRP A 30 -0.97 7.30 -8.92
N ASN A 31 -0.69 6.42 -9.87
CA ASN A 31 -0.68 4.98 -9.65
C ASN A 31 0.43 4.54 -8.69
N GLU A 32 1.63 5.10 -8.85
CA GLU A 32 2.76 4.81 -7.96
C GLU A 32 2.49 5.29 -6.53
N TRP A 33 1.94 6.52 -6.38
CA TRP A 33 1.52 7.02 -5.06
C TRP A 33 0.41 6.16 -4.43
N MET A 34 -0.56 5.71 -5.22
CA MET A 34 -1.62 4.83 -4.74
C MET A 34 -1.11 3.46 -4.31
N GLU A 35 -0.08 2.94 -4.99
CA GLU A 35 0.58 1.69 -4.61
C GLU A 35 1.42 1.85 -3.34
N GLU A 36 2.27 2.86 -3.27
CA GLU A 36 3.12 3.14 -2.11
C GLU A 36 2.31 3.46 -0.85
N SER A 37 1.22 4.20 -0.98
CA SER A 37 0.34 4.56 0.14
C SER A 37 -0.63 3.46 0.56
N GLY A 38 -0.72 2.35 -0.18
CA GLY A 38 -1.71 1.29 0.02
C GLY A 38 -3.16 1.72 -0.25
N VAL A 39 -3.36 2.90 -0.84
CA VAL A 39 -4.69 3.43 -1.19
C VAL A 39 -5.31 2.63 -2.32
N LYS A 40 -4.52 2.24 -3.33
CA LYS A 40 -4.96 1.39 -4.44
C LYS A 40 -5.55 0.07 -3.93
N ASP A 41 -4.91 -0.54 -2.94
CA ASP A 41 -5.34 -1.79 -2.34
C ASP A 41 -6.68 -1.66 -1.64
N LYS A 42 -6.86 -0.57 -0.89
CA LYS A 42 -8.11 -0.29 -0.18
C LYS A 42 -9.26 0.05 -1.14
N LEU A 43 -8.96 0.79 -2.23
CA LEU A 43 -9.95 1.08 -3.27
C LEU A 43 -10.36 -0.17 -4.04
N MET A 44 -9.40 -1.04 -4.40
CA MET A 44 -9.70 -2.31 -5.05
C MET A 44 -10.53 -3.22 -4.15
N GLU A 45 -10.19 -3.33 -2.85
CA GLU A 45 -10.98 -4.09 -1.88
C GLU A 45 -12.40 -3.53 -1.76
N MET A 46 -12.55 -2.20 -1.72
CA MET A 46 -13.84 -1.52 -1.66
C MET A 46 -14.67 -1.79 -2.91
N THR A 47 -14.05 -1.71 -4.10
CA THR A 47 -14.71 -2.00 -5.38
C THR A 47 -15.11 -3.47 -5.49
N GLU A 48 -14.24 -4.41 -5.08
CA GLU A 48 -14.56 -5.84 -5.07
C GLU A 48 -15.74 -6.13 -4.12
N LEU A 49 -15.77 -5.53 -2.93
CA LEU A 49 -16.88 -5.67 -1.99
C LEU A 49 -18.19 -5.09 -2.54
N GLN A 50 -18.14 -3.97 -3.26
CA GLN A 50 -19.32 -3.39 -3.93
C GLN A 50 -19.81 -4.27 -5.08
N MET A 51 -18.91 -4.78 -5.93
CA MET A 51 -19.27 -5.68 -7.03
C MET A 51 -19.87 -7.01 -6.54
N GLU A 52 -19.52 -7.45 -5.34
CA GLU A 52 -20.06 -8.64 -4.70
C GLU A 52 -21.40 -8.36 -3.97
N GLY A 53 -21.95 -7.15 -4.10
CA GLY A 53 -23.22 -6.75 -3.48
C GLY A 53 -23.10 -6.40 -1.99
N ALA A 54 -21.87 -6.07 -1.54
CA ALA A 54 -21.66 -5.57 -0.19
C ALA A 54 -22.14 -4.12 -0.08
N ASP A 55 -22.80 -3.79 1.03
CA ASP A 55 -23.20 -2.42 1.31
C ASP A 55 -22.01 -1.54 1.77
N VAL A 56 -22.26 -0.23 1.89
CA VAL A 56 -21.23 0.76 2.28
C VAL A 56 -20.61 0.45 3.67
N TYR A 57 -21.36 -0.23 4.56
CA TYR A 57 -20.85 -0.62 5.87
C TYR A 57 -19.79 -1.70 5.78
N MET A 58 -19.88 -2.60 4.83
CA MET A 58 -18.87 -3.65 4.63
C MET A 58 -17.54 -3.08 4.17
N SER A 59 -17.53 -1.98 3.41
CA SER A 59 -16.29 -1.32 3.00
C SER A 59 -15.57 -0.65 4.18
N THR A 60 -16.30 -0.14 5.18
CA THR A 60 -15.71 0.41 6.40
C THR A 60 -15.21 -0.67 7.37
N PHE A 61 -15.75 -1.87 7.26
CA PHE A 61 -15.34 -3.02 8.06
C PHE A 61 -13.86 -3.38 7.86
N SER A 62 -13.30 -3.16 6.67
CA SER A 62 -11.88 -3.39 6.41
C SER A 62 -10.97 -2.54 7.30
N ASN A 63 -11.44 -1.38 7.77
CA ASN A 63 -10.67 -0.52 8.66
C ASN A 63 -10.48 -1.10 10.07
N LEU A 64 -11.36 -1.99 10.52
CA LEU A 64 -11.22 -2.66 11.82
C LEU A 64 -9.94 -3.49 11.92
N LYS A 65 -9.41 -4.00 10.81
CA LYS A 65 -8.15 -4.76 10.76
C LYS A 65 -6.97 -3.96 11.29
N SER A 66 -6.95 -2.65 11.10
CA SER A 66 -5.87 -1.79 11.56
C SER A 66 -5.90 -1.57 13.07
N TYR A 67 -7.02 -1.89 13.72
CA TYR A 67 -7.19 -1.67 15.14
C TYR A 67 -6.59 -2.81 15.97
N PRO A 68 -5.77 -2.52 17.01
CA PRO A 68 -5.06 -3.55 17.79
C PRO A 68 -5.95 -4.65 18.36
N PHE A 69 -7.18 -4.30 18.79
CA PHE A 69 -8.15 -5.27 19.31
C PHE A 69 -8.49 -6.37 18.30
N PHE A 70 -8.61 -6.04 17.01
CA PHE A 70 -8.97 -6.98 15.95
C PHE A 70 -7.77 -7.72 15.33
N ARG A 71 -6.55 -7.51 15.84
CA ARG A 71 -5.39 -8.36 15.49
C ARG A 71 -5.51 -9.76 16.03
N ASP A 72 -6.26 -9.94 17.12
CA ASP A 72 -6.64 -11.26 17.61
C ASP A 72 -7.91 -11.72 16.90
N ILE A 73 -7.78 -12.82 16.16
CA ILE A 73 -8.90 -13.43 15.41
C ILE A 73 -10.10 -13.73 16.31
N ALA A 74 -9.89 -14.17 17.54
CA ALA A 74 -10.97 -14.48 18.46
C ALA A 74 -11.88 -13.26 18.74
N ASN A 75 -11.36 -12.06 18.63
CA ASN A 75 -12.11 -10.84 18.88
C ASN A 75 -13.13 -10.50 17.78
N TRP A 76 -12.93 -11.03 16.55
CA TRP A 76 -13.89 -10.84 15.45
C TRP A 76 -15.22 -11.53 15.67
N PHE A 77 -15.26 -12.54 16.54
CA PHE A 77 -16.42 -13.35 16.84
C PHE A 77 -16.99 -13.09 18.23
N ARG A 78 -16.46 -12.10 18.94
CA ARG A 78 -17.02 -11.70 20.25
C ARG A 78 -18.30 -10.88 20.04
N PRO A 79 -19.31 -11.10 20.89
CA PRO A 79 -20.48 -10.23 20.92
C PRO A 79 -20.08 -8.77 21.12
N PHE A 80 -20.85 -7.86 20.52
CA PHE A 80 -20.60 -6.44 20.64
C PHE A 80 -20.59 -5.99 22.11
N ARG A 81 -19.58 -5.21 22.47
CA ARG A 81 -19.39 -4.65 23.81
C ARG A 81 -19.09 -3.17 23.71
N THR A 82 -19.67 -2.41 24.63
CA THR A 82 -19.51 -0.95 24.71
C THR A 82 -18.30 -0.52 25.52
N ASP A 83 -17.62 -1.43 26.21
CA ASP A 83 -16.50 -1.15 27.12
C ASP A 83 -15.11 -1.35 26.47
N ILE A 84 -15.03 -1.35 25.13
CA ILE A 84 -13.76 -1.48 24.41
C ILE A 84 -13.17 -0.08 24.18
N PRO A 85 -12.05 0.26 24.85
CA PRO A 85 -11.44 1.59 24.72
C PRO A 85 -11.04 1.92 23.28
N GLY A 86 -11.35 3.12 22.83
CA GLY A 86 -10.98 3.65 21.52
C GLY A 86 -11.84 3.19 20.34
N ILE A 87 -12.81 2.29 20.55
CA ILE A 87 -13.82 1.93 19.54
C ILE A 87 -15.16 2.58 19.87
N VAL A 88 -15.56 2.50 21.12
CA VAL A 88 -16.84 3.01 21.57
C VAL A 88 -16.61 4.27 22.41
N ASP A 89 -17.15 5.38 21.94
CA ASP A 89 -17.13 6.65 22.66
C ASP A 89 -18.30 6.70 23.65
N ASP A 90 -18.04 7.19 24.87
CA ASP A 90 -19.07 7.38 25.89
C ASP A 90 -20.20 8.32 25.43
N THR A 91 -19.91 9.28 24.56
CA THR A 91 -20.91 10.17 23.96
C THR A 91 -21.85 9.41 23.03
N LEU A 92 -21.31 8.48 22.24
CA LEU A 92 -22.14 7.64 21.34
C LEU A 92 -23.07 6.74 22.12
N THR A 93 -22.58 6.06 23.16
CA THR A 93 -23.42 5.14 23.97
C THR A 93 -24.54 5.84 24.73
N LYS A 94 -24.38 7.14 25.00
CA LYS A 94 -25.41 7.96 25.64
C LYS A 94 -26.40 8.57 24.64
N SER A 95 -26.06 8.64 23.36
CA SER A 95 -26.93 9.16 22.30
C SER A 95 -28.06 8.16 21.95
N THR A 96 -29.17 8.67 21.45
CA THR A 96 -30.30 7.85 20.98
C THR A 96 -29.87 6.95 19.82
N ILE A 97 -29.02 7.48 18.92
CA ILE A 97 -28.47 6.73 17.77
C ILE A 97 -27.58 5.59 18.24
N GLY A 98 -26.65 5.88 19.16
CA GLY A 98 -25.76 4.86 19.69
C GLY A 98 -26.52 3.69 20.31
N ARG A 99 -27.58 3.99 21.06
CA ARG A 99 -28.47 2.98 21.62
C ARG A 99 -29.22 2.22 20.54
N ALA A 100 -29.81 2.91 19.55
CA ALA A 100 -30.50 2.26 18.44
C ALA A 100 -29.61 1.28 17.69
N ILE A 101 -28.35 1.63 17.46
CA ILE A 101 -27.39 0.76 16.77
C ILE A 101 -26.90 -0.39 17.66
N THR A 102 -26.55 -0.10 18.92
CA THR A 102 -26.07 -1.14 19.86
C THR A 102 -27.13 -2.18 20.14
N ASP A 103 -28.38 -1.76 20.24
CA ASP A 103 -29.52 -2.64 20.53
C ASP A 103 -30.13 -3.25 19.25
N SER A 104 -29.72 -2.80 18.09
CA SER A 104 -30.27 -3.28 16.82
C SER A 104 -30.07 -4.77 16.61
N SER A 105 -31.17 -5.43 16.17
CA SER A 105 -31.16 -6.82 15.72
C SER A 105 -30.77 -6.98 14.24
N VAL A 106 -30.69 -5.88 13.48
CA VAL A 106 -30.41 -5.88 12.05
C VAL A 106 -28.90 -5.93 11.81
N PHE A 107 -28.12 -5.17 12.61
CA PHE A 107 -26.68 -5.11 12.47
C PHE A 107 -26.00 -6.28 13.20
N CYS A 108 -25.07 -6.94 12.52
CA CYS A 108 -24.19 -7.90 13.17
C CYS A 108 -23.13 -7.22 14.06
N ASN A 109 -22.42 -7.98 14.88
CA ASN A 109 -21.48 -7.40 15.85
C ASN A 109 -20.35 -6.61 15.16
N SER A 110 -19.82 -7.10 14.06
CA SER A 110 -18.79 -6.43 13.29
C SER A 110 -19.27 -5.11 12.69
N ASP A 111 -20.56 -5.00 12.28
CA ASP A 111 -21.12 -3.72 11.82
C ASP A 111 -21.20 -2.71 12.93
N LYS A 112 -21.65 -3.14 14.10
CA LYS A 112 -21.72 -2.28 15.28
C LYS A 112 -20.36 -1.73 15.64
N TYR A 113 -19.31 -2.56 15.65
CA TYR A 113 -17.94 -2.12 15.87
C TYR A 113 -17.45 -1.16 14.77
N SER A 114 -17.71 -1.47 13.51
CA SER A 114 -17.33 -0.63 12.38
C SER A 114 -17.97 0.75 12.44
N PHE A 115 -19.27 0.79 12.77
CA PHE A 115 -19.99 2.04 12.96
C PHE A 115 -19.39 2.88 14.10
N CYS A 116 -19.20 2.27 15.28
CA CYS A 116 -18.65 2.97 16.44
C CYS A 116 -17.23 3.50 16.15
N PHE A 117 -16.40 2.69 15.50
CA PHE A 117 -15.04 3.09 15.12
C PHE A 117 -15.07 4.27 14.13
N THR A 118 -15.91 4.20 13.11
CA THR A 118 -16.02 5.28 12.12
C THR A 118 -16.54 6.56 12.78
N PHE A 119 -17.55 6.45 13.64
CA PHE A 119 -18.10 7.57 14.39
C PHE A 119 -17.08 8.23 15.31
N SER A 120 -16.21 7.45 15.95
CA SER A 120 -15.14 7.97 16.82
C SER A 120 -14.08 8.78 16.07
N GLN A 121 -13.93 8.56 14.76
CA GLN A 121 -12.99 9.30 13.91
C GLN A 121 -13.54 10.63 13.39
N ILE A 122 -14.84 10.89 13.57
CA ILE A 122 -15.47 12.16 13.16
C ILE A 122 -15.14 13.24 14.20
N PRO A 123 -14.73 14.47 13.80
CA PRO A 123 -14.53 15.57 14.73
C PRO A 123 -15.79 15.87 15.57
N GLU A 124 -15.60 16.19 16.85
CA GLU A 124 -16.69 16.37 17.83
C GLU A 124 -17.76 17.36 17.36
N SER A 125 -17.35 18.48 16.76
CA SER A 125 -18.27 19.47 16.18
C SER A 125 -19.16 18.97 15.05
N GLN A 126 -18.74 17.93 14.34
CA GLN A 126 -19.52 17.31 13.27
C GLN A 126 -20.38 16.16 13.79
N ARG A 127 -19.96 15.49 14.87
CA ARG A 127 -20.75 14.44 15.53
C ARG A 127 -22.06 14.96 16.06
N ASP A 128 -22.05 16.09 16.78
CA ASP A 128 -23.25 16.70 17.34
C ASP A 128 -24.25 17.11 16.26
N MET A 129 -23.75 17.59 15.10
CA MET A 129 -24.61 17.92 13.96
C MET A 129 -25.25 16.66 13.36
N LEU A 130 -24.47 15.60 13.18
CA LEU A 130 -24.98 14.31 12.66
C LEU A 130 -25.99 13.67 13.60
N VAL A 131 -25.71 13.68 14.90
CA VAL A 131 -26.66 13.19 15.93
C VAL A 131 -27.96 13.97 15.88
N GLY A 132 -27.90 15.32 15.84
CA GLY A 132 -29.09 16.16 15.78
C GLY A 132 -29.91 15.99 14.49
N GLN A 133 -29.27 15.75 13.34
CA GLN A 133 -29.97 15.50 12.08
C GLN A 133 -30.71 14.16 12.08
N ILE A 134 -30.14 13.12 12.66
CA ILE A 134 -30.74 11.78 12.69
C ILE A 134 -31.79 11.68 13.82
N GLU A 135 -31.59 12.34 14.96
CA GLU A 135 -32.59 12.39 16.04
C GLU A 135 -33.85 13.18 15.62
N GLY A 136 -33.73 14.10 14.66
CA GLY A 136 -34.90 14.82 14.08
C GLY A 136 -35.74 13.99 13.13
N ALA A 137 -35.30 12.82 12.72
CA ALA A 137 -36.04 11.90 11.84
C ALA A 137 -36.79 10.87 12.70
N ASN A 138 -38.13 10.96 12.77
CA ASN A 138 -39.02 10.05 13.53
C ASN A 138 -38.94 8.56 13.13
N GLU A 139 -38.09 8.20 12.19
CA GLU A 139 -37.92 6.82 11.69
C GLU A 139 -37.28 5.88 12.71
N LEU A 140 -36.43 6.40 13.62
CA LEU A 140 -35.76 5.58 14.64
C LEU A 140 -36.70 5.02 15.66
N ASP A 141 -37.72 5.75 16.09
CA ASP A 141 -38.73 5.30 17.06
C ASP A 141 -39.59 4.14 16.55
N GLU A 142 -39.84 4.10 15.22
CA GLU A 142 -40.57 2.98 14.61
C GLU A 142 -39.73 1.72 14.49
N ILE A 143 -38.43 1.88 14.20
CA ILE A 143 -37.46 0.76 14.14
C ILE A 143 -37.32 0.15 15.54
N GLU A 144 -37.15 0.97 16.56
CA GLU A 144 -37.01 0.53 17.96
C GLU A 144 -38.24 -0.21 18.48
N LYS A 145 -39.46 0.24 18.14
CA LYS A 145 -40.69 -0.43 18.49
C LYS A 145 -40.86 -1.78 17.81
N LYS A 146 -40.50 -1.89 16.53
CA LYS A 146 -40.56 -3.15 15.78
C LYS A 146 -39.53 -4.17 16.28
N GLU A 147 -38.36 -3.70 16.73
CA GLU A 147 -37.29 -4.57 17.23
C GLU A 147 -37.59 -5.13 18.64
N LYS A 148 -38.09 -4.30 19.54
CA LYS A 148 -38.49 -4.76 20.90
C LYS A 148 -39.56 -5.89 20.89
N GLN A 149 -40.34 -5.96 19.81
CA GLN A 149 -41.33 -7.07 19.63
C GLN A 149 -40.66 -8.36 19.12
N LYS A 150 -39.54 -8.28 18.37
CA LYS A 150 -38.83 -9.43 17.80
C LYS A 150 -37.91 -10.17 18.79
N LEU A 151 -37.60 -9.57 19.95
CA LEU A 151 -36.61 -10.09 20.88
C LEU A 151 -37.18 -11.05 21.97
N LYS A 152 -38.38 -11.59 21.79
CA LYS A 152 -38.99 -12.51 22.76
C LYS A 152 -38.88 -13.97 22.33
N GLY A 153 -38.32 -14.83 23.20
CA GLY A 153 -38.31 -16.28 23.02
C GLY A 153 -37.39 -16.82 21.92
N ASN A 154 -37.88 -17.74 21.10
CA ASN A 154 -37.13 -18.38 20.03
C ASN A 154 -36.63 -17.37 18.95
N ALA A 155 -37.33 -16.26 18.75
CA ALA A 155 -36.93 -15.20 17.86
C ALA A 155 -35.57 -14.57 18.23
N LYS A 156 -35.24 -14.55 19.53
CA LYS A 156 -33.91 -14.05 19.98
C LYS A 156 -32.78 -14.94 19.51
N PHE A 157 -32.95 -16.26 19.53
CA PHE A 157 -31.94 -17.19 19.04
C PHE A 157 -31.75 -17.07 17.53
N GLU A 158 -32.82 -16.93 16.76
CA GLU A 158 -32.72 -16.72 15.29
C GLU A 158 -32.01 -15.44 14.92
N VAL A 159 -32.25 -14.34 15.64
CA VAL A 159 -31.58 -13.07 15.45
C VAL A 159 -30.09 -13.22 15.75
N LEU A 160 -29.70 -13.80 16.86
CA LEU A 160 -28.31 -14.02 17.23
C LEU A 160 -27.60 -14.95 16.23
N ALA A 161 -28.25 -16.01 15.79
CA ALA A 161 -27.72 -16.92 14.80
C ALA A 161 -27.50 -16.20 13.45
N LYS A 162 -28.46 -15.36 13.03
CA LYS A 162 -28.34 -14.56 11.82
C LYS A 162 -27.18 -13.56 11.90
N GLN A 163 -27.06 -12.84 13.01
CA GLN A 163 -25.94 -11.91 13.23
C GLN A 163 -24.60 -12.64 13.19
N TYR A 164 -24.50 -13.80 13.83
CA TYR A 164 -23.28 -14.59 13.82
C TYR A 164 -22.92 -15.10 12.42
N ILE A 165 -23.90 -15.53 11.62
CA ILE A 165 -23.69 -15.93 10.23
C ILE A 165 -23.23 -14.75 9.39
N GLN A 166 -23.76 -13.55 9.62
CA GLN A 166 -23.31 -12.34 8.96
C GLN A 166 -21.87 -11.98 9.33
N ASP A 167 -21.50 -12.08 10.62
CA ASP A 167 -20.13 -11.87 11.09
C ASP A 167 -19.16 -12.87 10.45
N LEU A 168 -19.53 -14.16 10.38
CA LEU A 168 -18.76 -15.18 9.68
C LEU A 168 -18.59 -14.85 8.20
N TYR A 169 -19.66 -14.49 7.51
CA TYR A 169 -19.63 -14.13 6.10
C TYR A 169 -18.66 -12.97 5.85
N ARG A 170 -18.74 -11.91 6.64
CA ARG A 170 -17.86 -10.75 6.53
C ARG A 170 -16.41 -11.10 6.81
N PHE A 171 -16.17 -11.87 7.88
CA PHE A 171 -14.83 -12.34 8.20
C PHE A 171 -14.20 -13.11 7.03
N PHE A 172 -14.93 -14.06 6.45
CA PHE A 172 -14.41 -14.85 5.34
C PHE A 172 -14.21 -14.04 4.06
N LYS A 173 -14.98 -13.00 3.82
CA LYS A 173 -14.74 -12.06 2.73
C LYS A 173 -13.41 -11.31 2.91
N LEU A 174 -13.14 -10.85 4.13
CA LEU A 174 -11.86 -10.21 4.45
C LEU A 174 -10.69 -11.19 4.47
N PHE A 175 -10.98 -12.46 4.68
CA PHE A 175 -9.98 -13.51 4.77
C PHE A 175 -9.26 -13.82 3.45
N SER A 176 -9.71 -13.26 2.35
CA SER A 176 -8.97 -13.32 1.08
C SER A 176 -7.52 -12.79 1.19
N ARG A 177 -7.23 -12.02 2.24
CA ARG A 177 -5.91 -11.49 2.59
C ARG A 177 -5.38 -12.09 3.89
N ARG A 178 -5.30 -13.39 3.96
CA ARG A 178 -4.86 -14.13 5.17
C ARG A 178 -3.48 -13.74 5.70
N HIS A 179 -2.61 -13.18 4.86
CA HIS A 179 -1.29 -12.71 5.28
C HIS A 179 -1.34 -11.51 6.24
N GLU A 180 -2.49 -10.83 6.35
CA GLU A 180 -2.71 -9.76 7.33
C GLU A 180 -3.02 -10.32 8.74
N PHE A 181 -3.33 -11.61 8.86
CA PHE A 181 -3.64 -12.27 10.12
C PHE A 181 -2.53 -13.26 10.48
N THR A 182 -1.92 -13.07 11.64
CA THR A 182 -1.09 -14.10 12.24
C THR A 182 -2.00 -15.14 12.89
N ASP A 183 -2.14 -16.25 12.25
CA ASP A 183 -2.22 -17.40 12.56
C ASP A 183 -3.15 -18.52 12.90
N MET A 184 -4.34 -18.54 13.18
CA MET A 184 -5.12 -19.77 13.32
C MET A 184 -5.35 -20.49 11.97
N PHE A 185 -5.19 -19.77 10.87
CA PHE A 185 -5.39 -20.23 9.50
C PHE A 185 -4.14 -20.12 8.62
N ALA A 186 -2.99 -19.80 9.21
CA ALA A 186 -1.69 -19.80 8.51
C ALA A 186 -1.23 -21.21 8.13
N LYS A 187 -2.16 -22.13 8.00
CA LYS A 187 -1.88 -23.44 7.42
C LYS A 187 -1.73 -23.28 5.92
N ASP A 188 -0.81 -24.03 5.43
CA ASP A 188 -0.66 -24.26 4.01
C ASP A 188 -2.00 -24.73 3.43
N VAL A 189 -2.56 -23.95 2.53
CA VAL A 189 -3.83 -24.24 1.87
C VAL A 189 -3.61 -24.54 0.38
N LEU A 190 -2.34 -24.61 -0.06
CA LEU A 190 -2.06 -24.91 -1.43
C LEU A 190 -2.44 -26.37 -1.75
N PHE A 191 -3.37 -26.53 -2.69
CA PHE A 191 -3.91 -27.85 -3.04
C PHE A 191 -2.81 -28.82 -3.54
N LEU A 192 -1.69 -28.31 -4.06
CA LEU A 192 -0.56 -29.13 -4.51
C LEU A 192 0.05 -29.98 -3.38
N HIS A 193 0.00 -29.47 -2.13
CA HIS A 193 0.57 -30.15 -0.97
C HIS A 193 -0.35 -31.25 -0.40
N TYR A 194 -1.56 -31.37 -0.92
CA TYR A 194 -2.53 -32.38 -0.50
C TYR A 194 -2.80 -33.39 -1.62
N ASN A 195 -2.26 -34.59 -1.52
CA ASN A 195 -2.37 -35.64 -2.54
C ASN A 195 -3.79 -35.85 -3.08
N THR A 196 -4.79 -35.81 -2.22
CA THR A 196 -6.18 -36.00 -2.62
C THR A 196 -6.69 -34.82 -3.48
N LEU A 197 -6.40 -33.58 -3.07
CA LEU A 197 -6.82 -32.39 -3.80
C LEU A 197 -6.02 -32.22 -5.10
N SER A 198 -4.73 -32.51 -5.06
CA SER A 198 -3.87 -32.47 -6.25
C SER A 198 -4.34 -33.44 -7.35
N LYS A 199 -4.84 -34.62 -6.95
CA LYS A 199 -5.42 -35.60 -7.88
C LYS A 199 -6.79 -35.19 -8.41
N LEU A 200 -7.59 -34.46 -7.64
CA LEU A 200 -8.87 -33.94 -8.10
C LEU A 200 -8.71 -32.77 -9.10
N ILE A 201 -7.59 -32.05 -9.01
CA ILE A 201 -7.29 -30.90 -9.86
C ILE A 201 -6.14 -31.28 -10.80
N GLU A 202 -6.38 -32.26 -11.68
CA GLU A 202 -5.36 -32.78 -12.63
C GLU A 202 -5.21 -31.91 -13.88
N SER A 203 -6.27 -31.24 -14.29
CA SER A 203 -6.26 -30.41 -15.51
C SER A 203 -5.29 -29.24 -15.41
N ASN A 204 -4.32 -29.16 -16.32
CA ASN A 204 -3.37 -28.07 -16.42
C ASN A 204 -4.06 -26.71 -16.62
N SER A 205 -5.16 -26.66 -17.37
CA SER A 205 -5.94 -25.43 -17.56
C SER A 205 -6.60 -24.97 -16.27
N THR A 206 -7.13 -25.90 -15.47
CA THR A 206 -7.72 -25.58 -14.16
C THR A 206 -6.65 -25.08 -13.18
N ARG A 207 -5.48 -25.71 -13.14
CA ARG A 207 -4.34 -25.28 -12.32
C ARG A 207 -3.86 -23.88 -12.71
N ARG A 208 -3.76 -23.60 -14.03
CA ARG A 208 -3.42 -22.28 -14.54
C ARG A 208 -4.45 -21.23 -14.09
N ASN A 209 -5.74 -21.50 -14.23
CA ASN A 209 -6.80 -20.59 -13.78
C ASN A 209 -6.74 -20.32 -12.29
N ILE A 210 -6.44 -21.34 -11.46
CA ILE A 210 -6.25 -21.17 -10.01
C ILE A 210 -5.03 -20.28 -9.74
N ALA A 211 -3.90 -20.52 -10.41
CA ALA A 211 -2.70 -19.70 -10.23
C ALA A 211 -2.96 -18.23 -10.60
N GLU A 212 -3.66 -17.98 -11.71
CA GLU A 212 -4.03 -16.63 -12.15
C GLU A 212 -5.01 -15.96 -11.17
N TYR A 213 -5.95 -16.70 -10.60
CA TYR A 213 -6.82 -16.22 -9.55
C TYR A 213 -6.03 -15.85 -8.29
N LEU A 214 -5.10 -16.71 -7.85
CA LEU A 214 -4.23 -16.45 -6.71
C LEU A 214 -3.34 -15.23 -6.96
N LEU A 215 -2.81 -15.07 -8.17
CA LEU A 215 -2.05 -13.88 -8.56
C LEU A 215 -2.88 -12.60 -8.42
N LYS A 216 -4.11 -12.62 -8.94
CA LYS A 216 -5.06 -11.51 -8.80
C LYS A 216 -5.38 -11.20 -7.32
N LYS A 217 -5.46 -12.23 -6.48
CA LYS A 217 -5.70 -12.10 -5.03
C LYS A 217 -4.40 -11.89 -4.24
N ARG A 218 -3.26 -11.66 -4.90
CA ARG A 218 -1.94 -11.36 -4.31
C ARG A 218 -1.30 -12.49 -3.50
N TYR A 219 -1.74 -13.72 -3.70
CA TYR A 219 -1.08 -14.92 -3.20
C TYR A 219 0.06 -15.31 -4.14
N TYR A 220 1.11 -14.46 -4.14
CA TYR A 220 2.17 -14.54 -5.14
C TYR A 220 3.02 -15.81 -5.00
N ALA A 221 3.32 -16.23 -3.78
CA ALA A 221 4.12 -17.43 -3.53
C ALA A 221 3.41 -18.69 -4.01
N GLU A 222 2.14 -18.83 -3.68
CA GLU A 222 1.33 -19.97 -4.10
C GLU A 222 1.08 -19.97 -5.61
N SER A 223 0.89 -18.80 -6.20
CA SER A 223 0.78 -18.66 -7.64
C SER A 223 2.08 -19.07 -8.34
N ALA A 224 3.23 -18.60 -7.84
CA ALA A 224 4.55 -18.97 -8.40
C ALA A 224 4.79 -20.48 -8.35
N GLU A 225 4.44 -21.12 -7.23
CA GLU A 225 4.61 -22.56 -7.06
C GLU A 225 3.75 -23.37 -8.05
N ILE A 226 2.47 -22.98 -8.24
CA ILE A 226 1.60 -23.64 -9.21
C ILE A 226 2.12 -23.43 -10.64
N LEU A 227 2.48 -22.21 -11.01
CA LEU A 227 2.98 -21.90 -12.35
C LEU A 227 4.31 -22.61 -12.62
N SER A 228 5.23 -22.65 -11.66
CA SER A 228 6.48 -23.40 -11.80
C SER A 228 6.27 -24.90 -11.96
N ALA A 229 5.33 -25.49 -11.20
CA ALA A 229 4.97 -26.88 -11.37
C ALA A 229 4.33 -27.17 -12.75
N LEU A 230 3.52 -26.23 -13.25
CA LEU A 230 2.92 -26.32 -14.58
C LEU A 230 3.94 -26.21 -15.70
N GLU A 231 4.95 -25.36 -15.57
CA GLU A 231 6.03 -25.23 -16.55
C GLU A 231 6.69 -26.58 -16.84
N ASN A 232 6.93 -27.37 -15.80
CA ASN A 232 7.52 -28.70 -15.92
C ASN A 232 6.58 -29.75 -16.55
N SER A 233 5.28 -29.49 -16.57
CA SER A 233 4.25 -30.40 -17.07
C SER A 233 3.74 -30.08 -18.49
N TYR A 234 3.98 -28.85 -18.96
CA TYR A 234 3.60 -28.39 -20.28
C TYR A 234 4.62 -28.81 -21.34
N SER A 235 4.14 -29.06 -22.57
CA SER A 235 5.02 -29.02 -23.73
C SER A 235 5.47 -27.57 -23.99
N PRO A 236 6.72 -27.32 -24.36
CA PRO A 236 7.20 -25.96 -24.66
C PRO A 236 6.33 -25.21 -25.70
N ALA A 237 5.63 -25.91 -26.56
CA ALA A 237 4.73 -25.30 -27.54
C ALA A 237 3.41 -24.80 -26.95
N ASP A 238 3.03 -25.25 -25.75
CA ASP A 238 1.78 -24.87 -25.08
C ASP A 238 1.94 -23.67 -24.12
N ILE A 239 3.18 -23.19 -23.93
CA ILE A 239 3.49 -22.09 -23.06
C ILE A 239 3.58 -20.80 -23.87
N ASP A 240 2.71 -19.84 -23.57
CA ASP A 240 2.71 -18.53 -24.16
C ASP A 240 3.58 -17.53 -23.36
N TYR A 241 3.89 -16.37 -24.00
CA TYR A 241 4.66 -15.33 -23.35
C TYR A 241 3.96 -14.78 -22.08
N GLN A 242 2.62 -14.77 -22.04
CA GLN A 242 1.86 -14.29 -20.88
C GLN A 242 2.00 -15.21 -19.67
N PHE A 243 2.18 -16.50 -19.89
CA PHE A 243 2.48 -17.45 -18.81
C PHE A 243 3.77 -17.03 -18.10
N TYR A 244 4.84 -16.78 -18.87
CA TYR A 244 6.11 -16.35 -18.30
C TYR A 244 6.07 -14.94 -17.67
N GLN A 245 5.26 -14.04 -18.23
CA GLN A 245 5.00 -12.75 -17.58
C GLN A 245 4.39 -12.91 -16.19
N LYS A 246 3.37 -13.77 -16.07
CA LYS A 246 2.69 -14.02 -14.78
C LYS A 246 3.60 -14.72 -13.78
N LEU A 247 4.39 -15.70 -14.24
CA LEU A 247 5.36 -16.40 -13.40
C LEU A 247 6.46 -15.43 -12.92
N GLY A 248 7.04 -14.64 -13.82
CA GLY A 248 8.03 -13.63 -13.50
C GLY A 248 7.49 -12.58 -12.51
N TYR A 249 6.25 -12.14 -12.72
CA TYR A 249 5.61 -11.20 -11.81
C TYR A 249 5.36 -11.80 -10.41
N ALA A 250 4.93 -13.05 -10.33
CA ALA A 250 4.78 -13.73 -9.05
C ALA A 250 6.11 -13.83 -8.29
N TYR A 251 7.20 -14.23 -8.98
CA TYR A 251 8.53 -14.26 -8.39
C TYR A 251 9.03 -12.88 -7.97
N GLN A 252 8.84 -11.86 -8.80
CA GLN A 252 9.23 -10.47 -8.49
C GLN A 252 8.54 -9.98 -7.21
N ARG A 253 7.24 -10.27 -7.06
CA ARG A 253 6.46 -9.88 -5.86
C ARG A 253 6.85 -10.67 -4.60
N CYS A 254 7.50 -11.82 -4.76
CA CYS A 254 8.11 -12.59 -3.68
C CYS A 254 9.59 -12.21 -3.40
N ASN A 255 10.12 -11.18 -4.06
CA ASN A 255 11.52 -10.76 -4.02
C ASN A 255 12.51 -11.81 -4.58
N ASN A 256 12.02 -12.80 -5.31
CA ASN A 256 12.83 -13.81 -6.00
C ASN A 256 13.23 -13.27 -7.38
N TYR A 257 14.08 -12.23 -7.37
CA TYR A 257 14.39 -11.45 -8.58
C TYR A 257 15.17 -12.25 -9.64
N LYS A 258 15.96 -13.24 -9.25
CA LYS A 258 16.70 -14.09 -10.20
C LYS A 258 15.76 -14.95 -11.04
N GLU A 259 14.84 -15.64 -10.39
CA GLU A 259 13.81 -16.45 -11.02
C GLU A 259 12.84 -15.59 -11.85
N ALA A 260 12.57 -14.37 -11.38
CA ALA A 260 11.79 -13.40 -12.14
C ALA A 260 12.49 -12.99 -13.44
N ILE A 261 13.80 -12.69 -13.39
CA ILE A 261 14.62 -12.36 -14.58
C ILE A 261 14.59 -13.52 -15.58
N GLU A 262 14.79 -14.76 -15.14
CA GLU A 262 14.74 -15.94 -16.01
C GLU A 262 13.37 -16.06 -16.71
N SER A 263 12.29 -15.89 -15.96
CA SER A 263 10.93 -15.97 -16.48
C SER A 263 10.65 -14.85 -17.49
N TYR A 264 11.05 -13.62 -17.18
CA TYR A 264 10.86 -12.49 -18.10
C TYR A 264 11.72 -12.61 -19.36
N ASN A 265 12.95 -13.14 -19.27
CA ASN A 265 13.77 -13.42 -20.44
C ASN A 265 13.12 -14.46 -21.36
N ARG A 266 12.49 -15.50 -20.80
CA ARG A 266 11.72 -16.48 -21.60
C ARG A 266 10.49 -15.83 -22.22
N SER A 267 9.82 -14.91 -21.51
CA SER A 267 8.73 -14.14 -22.08
C SER A 267 9.19 -13.27 -23.26
N ASP A 268 10.35 -12.62 -23.13
CA ASP A 268 10.93 -11.77 -24.18
C ASP A 268 11.35 -12.55 -25.42
N ILE A 269 11.89 -13.76 -25.26
CA ILE A 269 12.19 -14.66 -26.37
C ILE A 269 10.92 -15.02 -27.18
N LEU A 270 9.78 -15.24 -26.50
CA LEU A 270 8.53 -15.60 -27.16
C LEU A 270 7.81 -14.38 -27.77
N ARG A 271 7.97 -13.22 -27.19
CA ARG A 271 7.43 -11.95 -27.66
C ARG A 271 8.41 -10.82 -27.40
N PRO A 272 9.36 -10.57 -28.30
CA PRO A 272 10.32 -9.50 -28.19
C PRO A 272 9.66 -8.12 -28.13
N ASP A 273 10.38 -7.16 -27.56
CA ASP A 273 10.00 -5.74 -27.48
C ASP A 273 8.67 -5.47 -26.76
N ASN A 274 8.26 -6.36 -25.86
CA ASN A 274 7.10 -6.12 -25.02
C ASN A 274 7.47 -5.14 -23.89
N LEU A 275 6.95 -3.91 -23.97
CA LEU A 275 7.28 -2.82 -23.04
C LEU A 275 7.01 -3.18 -21.58
N TRP A 276 5.93 -3.92 -21.30
CA TRP A 276 5.62 -4.38 -19.94
C TRP A 276 6.70 -5.33 -19.41
N THR A 277 7.08 -6.34 -20.19
CA THR A 277 8.16 -7.29 -19.83
C THR A 277 9.48 -6.55 -19.60
N MET A 278 9.84 -5.64 -20.50
CA MET A 278 11.10 -4.87 -20.42
C MET A 278 11.14 -3.99 -19.17
N ARG A 279 10.05 -3.33 -18.78
CA ARG A 279 9.98 -2.53 -17.55
C ARG A 279 10.21 -3.39 -16.30
N HIS A 280 9.53 -4.51 -16.20
CA HIS A 280 9.68 -5.42 -15.06
C HIS A 280 11.06 -6.06 -15.01
N LEU A 281 11.61 -6.42 -16.16
CA LEU A 281 12.97 -6.94 -16.27
C LEU A 281 14.00 -5.91 -15.83
N ALA A 282 13.88 -4.66 -16.28
CA ALA A 282 14.74 -3.56 -15.86
C ALA A 282 14.68 -3.33 -14.34
N GLN A 283 13.49 -3.39 -13.76
CA GLN A 283 13.34 -3.28 -12.30
C GLN A 283 14.04 -4.44 -11.55
N CYS A 284 13.89 -5.66 -12.03
CA CYS A 284 14.56 -6.81 -11.42
C CYS A 284 16.09 -6.71 -11.55
N TYR A 285 16.61 -6.26 -12.70
CA TYR A 285 18.04 -6.02 -12.87
C TYR A 285 18.60 -4.97 -11.91
N ARG A 286 17.86 -3.86 -11.71
CA ARG A 286 18.26 -2.86 -10.70
C ARG A 286 18.32 -3.47 -9.29
N LEU A 287 17.27 -4.19 -8.89
CA LEU A 287 17.18 -4.78 -7.55
C LEU A 287 18.20 -5.89 -7.31
N THR A 288 18.79 -6.45 -8.37
CA THR A 288 19.90 -7.42 -8.28
C THR A 288 21.27 -6.79 -8.48
N GLY A 289 21.37 -5.45 -8.51
CA GLY A 289 22.63 -4.73 -8.63
C GLY A 289 23.25 -4.78 -10.04
N GLN A 290 22.42 -4.87 -11.05
CA GLN A 290 22.79 -4.90 -12.47
C GLN A 290 22.23 -3.65 -13.21
N PRO A 291 22.72 -2.44 -12.87
CA PRO A 291 22.18 -1.20 -13.45
C PRO A 291 22.51 -1.00 -14.92
N ASP A 292 23.53 -1.67 -15.45
CA ASP A 292 23.89 -1.59 -16.87
C ASP A 292 22.83 -2.28 -17.74
N GLU A 293 22.41 -3.47 -17.36
CA GLU A 293 21.38 -4.25 -18.05
C GLU A 293 20.02 -3.55 -17.93
N ALA A 294 19.70 -3.03 -16.75
CA ALA A 294 18.48 -2.26 -16.52
C ALA A 294 18.44 -1.03 -17.43
N LEU A 295 19.55 -0.30 -17.52
CA LEU A 295 19.65 0.90 -18.35
C LEU A 295 19.45 0.59 -19.83
N GLN A 296 19.99 -0.52 -20.34
CA GLN A 296 19.79 -0.93 -21.73
C GLN A 296 18.31 -1.14 -22.04
N MET A 297 17.57 -1.82 -21.15
CA MET A 297 16.14 -2.05 -21.31
C MET A 297 15.36 -0.72 -21.28
N LEU A 298 15.66 0.14 -20.32
CA LEU A 298 14.96 1.42 -20.17
C LEU A 298 15.22 2.37 -21.35
N LEU A 299 16.44 2.40 -21.90
CA LEU A 299 16.76 3.20 -23.09
C LEU A 299 16.05 2.66 -24.35
N ALA A 300 15.87 1.37 -24.46
CA ALA A 300 15.09 0.79 -25.55
C ALA A 300 13.61 1.21 -25.45
N ILE A 301 13.04 1.23 -24.24
CA ILE A 301 11.66 1.71 -23.99
C ILE A 301 11.54 3.21 -24.28
N GLU A 302 12.57 4.01 -23.94
CA GLU A 302 12.57 5.47 -24.15
C GLU A 302 12.31 5.86 -25.61
N SER A 303 12.75 5.04 -26.55
CA SER A 303 12.54 5.30 -27.98
C SER A 303 11.04 5.36 -28.37
N ALA A 304 10.19 4.67 -27.63
CA ALA A 304 8.74 4.64 -27.86
C ALA A 304 8.00 5.79 -27.14
N ASP A 305 8.49 6.22 -25.98
CA ASP A 305 7.89 7.29 -25.17
C ASP A 305 8.99 8.11 -24.46
N PRO A 306 9.60 9.06 -25.16
CA PRO A 306 10.75 9.81 -24.64
C PRO A 306 10.42 10.79 -23.51
N ASP A 307 9.15 11.19 -23.37
CA ASP A 307 8.72 12.19 -22.38
C ASP A 307 8.03 11.56 -21.16
N ASN A 308 8.05 10.25 -21.06
CA ASN A 308 7.56 9.54 -19.88
C ASN A 308 8.40 9.86 -18.65
N MET A 309 7.82 10.60 -17.72
CA MET A 309 8.51 11.09 -16.51
C MET A 309 9.00 9.94 -15.63
N THR A 310 8.18 8.91 -15.43
CA THR A 310 8.58 7.74 -14.64
C THR A 310 9.76 7.01 -15.26
N LEU A 311 9.77 6.86 -16.59
CA LEU A 311 10.89 6.27 -17.31
C LEU A 311 12.17 7.10 -17.18
N GLN A 312 12.06 8.44 -17.32
CA GLN A 312 13.20 9.34 -17.14
C GLN A 312 13.77 9.26 -15.71
N MET A 313 12.89 9.18 -14.69
CA MET A 313 13.32 8.96 -13.31
C MET A 313 14.07 7.64 -13.14
N GLN A 314 13.57 6.55 -13.71
CA GLN A 314 14.21 5.22 -13.64
C GLN A 314 15.56 5.21 -14.34
N ILE A 315 15.66 5.82 -15.52
CA ILE A 315 16.94 5.98 -16.25
C ILE A 315 17.92 6.81 -15.41
N GLY A 316 17.46 7.92 -14.84
CA GLY A 316 18.26 8.76 -13.96
C GLY A 316 18.79 7.99 -12.75
N GLN A 317 17.95 7.17 -12.14
CA GLN A 317 18.34 6.34 -11.00
C GLN A 317 19.41 5.29 -11.39
N CYS A 318 19.30 4.65 -12.55
CA CYS A 318 20.36 3.76 -13.05
C CYS A 318 21.69 4.50 -13.22
N TYR A 319 21.67 5.75 -13.71
CA TYR A 319 22.87 6.55 -13.81
C TYR A 319 23.45 6.92 -12.43
N VAL A 320 22.61 7.17 -11.41
CA VAL A 320 23.08 7.39 -10.03
C VAL A 320 23.79 6.15 -9.51
N GLU A 321 23.21 4.95 -9.71
CA GLU A 321 23.77 3.67 -9.29
C GLU A 321 25.11 3.36 -10.00
N GLN A 322 25.31 3.91 -11.21
CA GLN A 322 26.57 3.86 -11.95
C GLN A 322 27.53 4.99 -11.60
N GLU A 323 27.23 5.85 -10.63
CA GLU A 323 27.97 7.05 -10.27
C GLU A 323 28.13 8.07 -11.44
N LYS A 324 27.28 7.98 -12.47
CA LYS A 324 27.25 8.89 -13.64
C LYS A 324 26.34 10.10 -13.38
N TYR A 325 26.66 10.88 -12.37
CA TYR A 325 25.78 11.93 -11.81
C TYR A 325 25.37 13.00 -12.82
N SER A 326 26.24 13.38 -13.76
CA SER A 326 25.91 14.38 -14.79
C SER A 326 24.78 13.90 -15.70
N GLN A 327 24.80 12.62 -16.07
CA GLN A 327 23.77 12.01 -16.91
C GLN A 327 22.47 11.85 -16.12
N ALA A 328 22.56 11.46 -14.85
CA ALA A 328 21.42 11.37 -13.94
C ALA A 328 20.71 12.72 -13.79
N LEU A 329 21.47 13.79 -13.50
CA LEU A 329 20.92 15.15 -13.37
C LEU A 329 20.23 15.62 -14.65
N ALA A 330 20.76 15.31 -15.84
CA ALA A 330 20.11 15.65 -17.10
C ALA A 330 18.72 15.01 -17.22
N ARG A 331 18.56 13.75 -16.74
CA ARG A 331 17.28 13.05 -16.75
C ARG A 331 16.30 13.64 -15.74
N PHE A 332 16.73 13.90 -14.52
CA PHE A 332 15.90 14.49 -13.48
C PHE A 332 15.46 15.92 -13.82
N HIS A 333 16.34 16.74 -14.43
CA HIS A 333 15.98 18.06 -14.93
C HIS A 333 15.00 18.01 -16.11
N LYS A 334 15.04 16.97 -16.94
CA LYS A 334 14.02 16.76 -17.96
C LYS A 334 12.65 16.57 -17.32
N VAL A 335 12.55 15.78 -16.24
CA VAL A 335 11.30 15.60 -15.49
C VAL A 335 10.85 16.91 -14.85
N GLU A 336 11.75 17.65 -14.21
CA GLU A 336 11.44 18.96 -13.62
C GLU A 336 10.98 19.97 -14.70
N TYR A 337 11.55 19.95 -15.89
CA TYR A 337 11.13 20.80 -16.99
C TYR A 337 9.69 20.48 -17.45
N ILE A 338 9.33 19.20 -17.53
CA ILE A 338 7.98 18.76 -17.90
C ILE A 338 6.99 19.07 -16.76
N GLN A 339 7.39 18.82 -15.51
CA GLN A 339 6.59 19.06 -14.32
C GLN A 339 7.40 19.84 -13.27
N PRO A 340 7.32 21.18 -13.27
CA PRO A 340 8.14 22.04 -12.40
C PRO A 340 7.92 21.83 -10.90
N ASP A 341 6.75 21.31 -10.50
CA ASP A 341 6.38 21.06 -9.11
C ASP A 341 6.57 19.59 -8.69
N SER A 342 7.32 18.82 -9.46
CA SER A 342 7.60 17.43 -9.16
C SER A 342 8.53 17.27 -7.96
N VAL A 343 7.95 17.00 -6.79
CA VAL A 343 8.69 16.74 -5.55
C VAL A 343 9.66 15.56 -5.72
N LYS A 344 9.27 14.54 -6.51
CA LYS A 344 10.15 13.40 -6.84
C LYS A 344 11.40 13.84 -7.60
N ALA A 345 11.24 14.71 -8.60
CA ALA A 345 12.37 15.24 -9.35
C ALA A 345 13.28 16.08 -8.44
N TRP A 346 12.72 16.92 -7.58
CA TRP A 346 13.50 17.72 -6.65
C TRP A 346 14.33 16.87 -5.69
N ARG A 347 13.73 15.78 -5.13
CA ARG A 347 14.46 14.82 -4.28
C ARG A 347 15.62 14.17 -5.02
N ALA A 348 15.37 13.70 -6.25
CA ALA A 348 16.38 13.05 -7.06
C ALA A 348 17.53 14.02 -7.43
N ILE A 349 17.20 15.28 -7.77
CA ILE A 349 18.19 16.32 -8.05
C ILE A 349 19.00 16.67 -6.81
N ALA A 350 18.32 16.89 -5.67
CA ALA A 350 18.98 17.22 -4.40
C ALA A 350 19.98 16.16 -3.99
N TRP A 351 19.56 14.90 -3.99
CA TRP A 351 20.41 13.77 -3.64
C TRP A 351 21.55 13.55 -4.63
N CYS A 352 21.27 13.59 -5.93
CA CYS A 352 22.27 13.43 -6.95
C CYS A 352 23.31 14.58 -6.91
N ALA A 353 22.88 15.81 -6.64
CA ALA A 353 23.76 16.96 -6.43
C ALA A 353 24.64 16.76 -5.17
N PHE A 354 24.09 16.22 -4.10
CA PHE A 354 24.84 15.84 -2.90
C PHE A 354 25.94 14.81 -3.23
N LEU A 355 25.59 13.73 -3.91
CA LEU A 355 26.52 12.65 -4.29
C LEU A 355 27.63 13.16 -5.25
N SER A 356 27.29 14.07 -6.15
CA SER A 356 28.25 14.66 -7.09
C SER A 356 29.14 15.76 -6.49
N GLY A 357 28.92 16.13 -5.22
CA GLY A 357 29.65 17.19 -4.54
C GLY A 357 29.19 18.62 -4.87
N ASN A 358 28.10 18.80 -5.63
CA ASN A 358 27.54 20.11 -5.92
C ASN A 358 26.65 20.57 -4.73
N ARG A 359 27.33 21.13 -3.71
CA ARG A 359 26.71 21.52 -2.43
C ARG A 359 25.66 22.61 -2.58
N GLU A 360 25.94 23.62 -3.38
CA GLU A 360 25.04 24.77 -3.59
C GLU A 360 23.70 24.32 -4.17
N LYS A 361 23.74 23.49 -5.19
CA LYS A 361 22.53 22.94 -5.81
C LYS A 361 21.77 22.01 -4.87
N SER A 362 22.49 21.20 -4.09
CA SER A 362 21.88 20.33 -3.11
C SER A 362 21.14 21.13 -2.03
N ILE A 363 21.72 22.23 -1.51
CA ILE A 363 21.08 23.15 -0.55
C ILE A 363 19.81 23.73 -1.17
N GLU A 364 19.89 24.29 -2.37
CA GLU A 364 18.74 24.91 -3.04
C GLU A 364 17.52 23.96 -3.08
N TYR A 365 17.75 22.72 -3.49
CA TYR A 365 16.63 21.77 -3.61
C TYR A 365 16.16 21.18 -2.27
N TYR A 366 17.06 20.96 -1.29
CA TYR A 366 16.60 20.54 0.05
C TYR A 366 15.86 21.65 0.79
N ASP A 367 16.26 22.91 0.65
CA ASP A 367 15.51 24.04 1.20
C ASP A 367 14.10 24.13 0.59
N ARG A 368 14.01 23.95 -0.74
CA ARG A 368 12.74 23.87 -1.45
C ARG A 368 11.85 22.73 -0.94
N LEU A 369 12.43 21.53 -0.73
CA LEU A 369 11.73 20.36 -0.21
C LEU A 369 11.26 20.57 1.23
N CYS A 370 12.14 21.08 2.10
CA CYS A 370 11.83 21.29 3.52
C CYS A 370 10.85 22.44 3.76
N THR A 371 10.66 23.34 2.80
CA THR A 371 9.65 24.42 2.84
C THR A 371 8.36 24.05 2.11
N ALA A 372 8.29 22.93 1.44
CA ALA A 372 7.08 22.43 0.78
C ALA A 372 5.96 22.12 1.79
N SER A 373 4.75 21.95 1.30
CA SER A 373 3.57 21.74 2.15
C SER A 373 3.60 20.43 2.97
N SER A 374 4.40 19.44 2.56
CA SER A 374 4.48 18.14 3.23
C SER A 374 5.86 17.50 3.02
N PRO A 375 6.92 17.97 3.69
CA PRO A 375 8.23 17.33 3.65
C PRO A 375 8.18 15.94 4.28
N SER A 376 8.90 14.98 3.70
CA SER A 376 9.02 13.63 4.26
C SER A 376 10.16 13.54 5.27
N ALA A 377 10.15 12.50 6.10
CA ALA A 377 11.27 12.21 7.00
C ALA A 377 12.59 12.06 6.25
N GLN A 378 12.56 11.44 5.05
CA GLN A 378 13.74 11.30 4.21
C GLN A 378 14.29 12.64 3.71
N ASP A 379 13.42 13.63 3.44
CA ASP A 379 13.88 14.97 3.04
C ASP A 379 14.66 15.64 4.16
N TYR A 380 14.19 15.51 5.40
CA TYR A 380 14.89 16.02 6.56
C TYR A 380 16.17 15.23 6.89
N LEU A 381 16.16 13.91 6.74
CA LEU A 381 17.34 13.07 6.92
C LEU A 381 18.46 13.48 5.97
N ASN A 382 18.14 13.55 4.68
CA ASN A 382 19.13 13.87 3.64
C ASN A 382 19.59 15.33 3.71
N SER A 383 18.71 16.25 4.08
CA SER A 383 19.07 17.64 4.39
C SER A 383 20.04 17.71 5.58
N GLY A 384 19.79 16.92 6.62
CA GLY A 384 20.69 16.79 7.75
C GLY A 384 22.08 16.26 7.35
N HIS A 385 22.12 15.24 6.48
CA HIS A 385 23.38 14.71 5.92
C HIS A 385 24.16 15.79 5.16
N LEU A 386 23.49 16.56 4.32
CA LEU A 386 24.10 17.67 3.59
C LEU A 386 24.69 18.70 4.54
N TYR A 387 23.89 19.22 5.49
CA TYR A 387 24.33 20.25 6.42
C TYR A 387 25.47 19.77 7.33
N TRP A 388 25.47 18.51 7.73
CA TRP A 388 26.58 17.92 8.48
C TRP A 388 27.88 17.93 7.67
N VAL A 389 27.81 17.49 6.40
CA VAL A 389 28.98 17.42 5.51
C VAL A 389 29.56 18.79 5.19
N ILE A 390 28.72 19.85 5.13
CA ILE A 390 29.23 21.23 4.90
C ILE A 390 29.65 21.95 6.19
N GLY A 391 29.47 21.32 7.35
CA GLY A 391 29.87 21.85 8.65
C GLY A 391 28.84 22.79 9.32
N GLU A 392 27.61 22.87 8.78
CA GLU A 392 26.50 23.62 9.37
C GLU A 392 25.74 22.77 10.39
N ILE A 393 26.41 22.50 11.52
CA ILE A 393 25.94 21.52 12.52
C ILE A 393 24.58 21.87 13.11
N GLU A 394 24.28 23.15 13.34
CA GLU A 394 22.99 23.58 13.89
C GLU A 394 21.82 23.23 12.94
N ASN A 395 22.01 23.47 11.63
CA ASN A 395 21.02 23.13 10.62
C ASN A 395 20.87 21.61 10.45
N ALA A 396 21.99 20.88 10.54
CA ALA A 396 21.98 19.43 10.52
C ALA A 396 21.14 18.83 11.66
N ILE A 397 21.41 19.29 12.90
CA ILE A 397 20.66 18.84 14.10
C ILE A 397 19.17 19.19 13.99
N SER A 398 18.87 20.41 13.54
CA SER A 398 17.47 20.83 13.33
C SER A 398 16.74 19.90 12.36
N SER A 399 17.38 19.57 11.25
CA SER A 399 16.83 18.65 10.24
C SER A 399 16.67 17.23 10.81
N TYR A 400 17.68 16.69 11.47
CA TYR A 400 17.59 15.36 12.08
C TYR A 400 16.52 15.25 13.16
N ARG A 401 16.34 16.27 13.99
CA ARG A 401 15.26 16.31 14.99
C ARG A 401 13.88 16.26 14.35
N LYS A 402 13.66 16.99 13.27
CA LYS A 402 12.39 16.90 12.49
C LYS A 402 12.19 15.51 11.90
N CYS A 403 13.25 14.88 11.43
CA CYS A 403 13.18 13.48 10.99
C CYS A 403 12.77 12.57 12.14
N VAL A 404 13.40 12.67 13.31
CA VAL A 404 13.06 11.88 14.51
C VAL A 404 11.63 12.12 14.98
N GLU A 405 11.14 13.36 14.94
CA GLU A 405 9.74 13.67 15.24
C GLU A 405 8.75 12.92 14.35
N LEU A 406 9.11 12.67 13.08
CA LEU A 406 8.25 12.00 12.12
C LEU A 406 8.30 10.46 12.21
N ILE A 407 9.48 9.87 12.43
CA ILE A 407 9.66 8.40 12.35
C ILE A 407 10.12 7.75 13.65
N GLY A 408 10.46 8.52 14.66
CA GLY A 408 11.03 8.03 15.91
C GLY A 408 12.54 7.75 15.82
N ILE A 409 13.18 7.69 17.02
CA ILE A 409 14.65 7.59 17.13
C ILE A 409 15.19 6.26 16.58
N ASP A 410 14.52 5.13 16.83
CA ASP A 410 15.00 3.82 16.41
C ASP A 410 14.99 3.69 14.87
N SER A 411 13.94 4.20 14.21
CA SER A 411 13.87 4.24 12.76
C SER A 411 14.92 5.19 12.17
N PHE A 412 15.13 6.36 12.80
CA PHE A 412 16.18 7.29 12.40
C PHE A 412 17.58 6.65 12.44
N ILE A 413 17.91 5.93 13.52
CA ILE A 413 19.19 5.22 13.64
C ILE A 413 19.35 4.20 12.51
N THR A 414 18.29 3.45 12.22
CA THR A 414 18.31 2.45 11.15
C THR A 414 18.57 3.08 9.77
N GLU A 415 17.96 4.21 9.48
CA GLU A 415 18.17 4.91 8.21
C GLU A 415 19.55 5.60 8.14
N LEU A 416 20.00 6.19 9.25
CA LEU A 416 21.35 6.77 9.35
C LEU A 416 22.43 5.70 9.12
N ASP A 417 22.28 4.49 9.68
CA ASP A 417 23.20 3.38 9.48
C ASP A 417 23.32 2.98 8.01
N LYS A 418 22.20 2.96 7.28
CA LYS A 418 22.21 2.64 5.85
C LYS A 418 23.04 3.66 5.05
N ASP A 419 22.90 4.94 5.36
CA ASP A 419 23.51 6.03 4.61
C ASP A 419 24.90 6.40 5.12
N PHE A 420 25.35 5.87 6.25
CA PHE A 420 26.61 6.24 6.88
C PHE A 420 27.85 5.97 5.98
N HIS A 421 27.79 4.94 5.14
CA HIS A 421 28.86 4.67 4.18
C HIS A 421 28.98 5.77 3.12
N ILE A 422 27.87 6.44 2.74
CA ILE A 422 27.85 7.59 1.84
C ILE A 422 28.44 8.81 2.55
N LEU A 423 28.08 9.01 3.82
CA LEU A 423 28.61 10.08 4.64
C LEU A 423 30.14 9.97 4.79
N LYS A 424 30.67 8.78 4.99
CA LYS A 424 32.13 8.51 5.02
C LYS A 424 32.81 8.91 3.69
N LYS A 425 32.21 8.58 2.54
CA LYS A 425 32.74 9.02 1.24
C LYS A 425 32.78 10.55 1.12
N ASN A 426 31.92 11.26 1.86
CA ASN A 426 31.82 12.72 1.88
C ASN A 426 32.58 13.39 3.03
N GLY A 427 33.47 12.66 3.73
CA GLY A 427 34.39 13.20 4.72
C GLY A 427 33.92 13.12 6.18
N VAL A 428 32.80 12.50 6.47
CA VAL A 428 32.34 12.23 7.83
C VAL A 428 33.13 11.08 8.42
N THR A 429 33.57 11.23 9.66
CA THR A 429 34.40 10.22 10.34
C THR A 429 33.56 9.29 11.25
N GLU A 430 34.11 8.17 11.66
CA GLU A 430 33.42 7.26 12.61
C GLU A 430 33.19 7.92 13.99
N THR A 431 33.99 8.92 14.33
CA THR A 431 33.81 9.67 15.58
C THR A 431 32.64 10.66 15.52
N ASP A 432 32.20 11.06 14.34
CA ASP A 432 31.04 11.93 14.16
C ASP A 432 29.72 11.19 14.45
N TYR A 433 29.67 9.91 14.15
CA TYR A 433 28.45 9.11 14.30
C TYR A 433 27.83 9.16 15.72
N PRO A 434 28.56 8.84 16.80
CA PRO A 434 28.01 8.97 18.15
C PRO A 434 27.63 10.41 18.51
N ILE A 435 28.37 11.41 17.97
CA ILE A 435 28.04 12.82 18.18
C ILE A 435 26.71 13.17 17.50
N MET A 436 26.47 12.70 16.26
CA MET A 436 25.20 12.86 15.59
C MET A 436 24.03 12.34 16.45
N LEU A 437 24.19 11.14 17.02
CA LEU A 437 23.14 10.52 17.84
C LEU A 437 22.91 11.26 19.16
N ASP A 438 23.98 11.71 19.83
CA ASP A 438 23.86 12.41 21.11
C ASP A 438 23.23 13.80 20.95
N LEU A 439 23.46 14.50 19.85
CA LEU A 439 22.91 15.82 19.58
C LEU A 439 21.43 15.80 19.15
N VAL A 440 20.95 14.65 18.70
CA VAL A 440 19.57 14.48 18.21
C VAL A 440 18.65 13.92 19.29
N ARG A 441 19.21 13.21 20.29
CA ARG A 441 18.49 12.74 21.49
C ARG A 441 18.11 13.91 22.39
#